data_1d2828f51a1496211d32ab29449f2681
#
_entry.id   1d2828f51a1496211d32ab29449f2681
#
_cell.length_a   1.000
_cell.length_b   1.000
_cell.length_c   1.000
_cell.angle_alpha   90.00
_cell.angle_beta   90.00
_cell.angle_gamma   90.00
#
_symmetry.space_group_name_H-M   'P 1'
#
loop_
_entity.id
_entity.type
_entity.pdbx_description
1 polymer ?
#
loop_
_entity_poly.entity_id
_entity_poly.type
_entity_poly.pdbx_seq_one_letter_code
_entity_poly.pdbx_strand_id
1 'polypeptide(L)'
;HDDLLSEHAIDLRVGGLANSRQFVLDAEGVTLNCWQELMDENSIQGGLSSFISSIKNLNLENALFVDNTASEAVAGVYEEVLQASIGVVASNKIAAADTQARYEGLKRIARAKNTQYRFETNVGAGLPVIDTIEHLVQSGDRIHRIDAVLSGTLNYLFSTFGSECGFVESVKGAMDAGFT
;
A
#
# COMPACT_ATOMS: atom_id res chain seq x y z
N HIS A 1 -15.09 -9.82 5.43
CA HIS A 1 -14.89 -11.16 4.90
C HIS A 1 -16.23 -11.78 4.50
N ASP A 2 -17.17 -11.91 5.43
CA ASP A 2 -18.45 -12.60 5.22
C ASP A 2 -19.30 -11.95 4.12
N ASP A 3 -19.33 -10.63 4.04
CA ASP A 3 -20.01 -9.89 2.98
C ASP A 3 -19.39 -10.14 1.60
N LEU A 4 -18.04 -10.18 1.51
CA LEU A 4 -17.34 -10.50 0.26
C LEU A 4 -17.65 -11.91 -0.21
N LEU A 5 -17.71 -12.86 0.72
CA LEU A 5 -18.04 -14.24 0.40
C LEU A 5 -19.50 -14.40 -0.01
N SER A 6 -20.44 -13.80 0.74
CA SER A 6 -21.88 -13.97 0.51
C SER A 6 -22.40 -13.20 -0.69
N GLU A 7 -21.92 -11.98 -0.92
CA GLU A 7 -22.44 -11.09 -1.97
C GLU A 7 -21.65 -11.21 -3.29
N HIS A 8 -20.35 -11.51 -3.19
CA HIS A 8 -19.45 -11.48 -4.34
C HIS A 8 -18.76 -12.82 -4.65
N ALA A 9 -19.00 -13.86 -3.84
CA ALA A 9 -18.32 -15.15 -3.93
C ALA A 9 -16.78 -15.04 -3.87
N ILE A 10 -16.26 -14.06 -3.11
CA ILE A 10 -14.84 -13.83 -2.91
C ILE A 10 -14.45 -14.31 -1.52
N ASP A 11 -13.66 -15.38 -1.45
CA ASP A 11 -13.04 -15.87 -0.22
C ASP A 11 -11.68 -15.19 -0.04
N LEU A 12 -11.64 -14.13 0.78
CA LEU A 12 -10.41 -13.39 1.07
C LEU A 12 -9.73 -13.96 2.31
N ARG A 13 -8.53 -14.52 2.13
CA ARG A 13 -7.74 -15.10 3.22
C ARG A 13 -6.45 -14.32 3.43
N VAL A 14 -6.06 -14.11 4.68
CA VAL A 14 -4.75 -13.57 5.03
C VAL A 14 -3.77 -14.72 5.16
N GLY A 15 -3.04 -15.02 4.12
CA GLY A 15 -2.08 -16.12 4.08
C GLY A 15 -0.77 -15.84 4.82
N GLY A 16 -0.52 -14.59 5.25
CA GLY A 16 0.67 -14.27 6.02
C GLY A 16 0.67 -12.87 6.59
N LEU A 17 1.38 -12.72 7.70
CA LEU A 17 1.62 -11.45 8.40
C LEU A 17 3.11 -11.33 8.68
N ALA A 18 3.68 -10.16 8.45
CA ALA A 18 5.10 -9.91 8.69
C ALA A 18 5.34 -8.56 9.35
N ASN A 19 6.36 -8.49 10.16
CA ASN A 19 6.98 -7.25 10.61
C ASN A 19 8.48 -7.24 10.24
N SER A 20 9.25 -6.31 10.75
CA SER A 20 10.68 -6.18 10.42
C SER A 20 11.57 -7.33 10.92
N ARG A 21 11.07 -8.22 11.78
CA ARG A 21 11.88 -9.25 12.47
C ARG A 21 11.40 -10.68 12.23
N GLN A 22 10.11 -10.84 12.05
CA GLN A 22 9.47 -12.14 12.04
C GLN A 22 8.18 -12.14 11.22
N PHE A 23 7.72 -13.32 10.85
CA PHE A 23 6.50 -13.48 10.08
C PHE A 23 5.79 -14.80 10.41
N VAL A 24 4.50 -14.85 10.13
CA VAL A 24 3.66 -16.05 10.16
C VAL A 24 3.13 -16.29 8.76
N LEU A 25 3.09 -17.54 8.33
CA LEU A 25 2.51 -17.98 7.07
C LEU A 25 1.60 -19.17 7.29
N ASP A 26 0.42 -19.13 6.68
CA ASP A 26 -0.51 -20.24 6.61
C ASP A 26 -1.23 -20.17 5.25
N ALA A 27 -1.06 -21.20 4.42
CA ALA A 27 -1.68 -21.27 3.10
C ALA A 27 -3.22 -21.38 3.17
N GLU A 28 -3.75 -21.92 4.25
CA GLU A 28 -5.20 -22.03 4.49
C GLU A 28 -5.81 -20.77 5.10
N GLY A 29 -4.97 -19.88 5.60
CA GLY A 29 -5.36 -18.59 6.16
C GLY A 29 -5.06 -18.45 7.66
N VAL A 30 -4.39 -17.35 8.00
CA VAL A 30 -4.07 -16.97 9.38
C VAL A 30 -5.33 -16.57 10.14
N THR A 31 -5.52 -17.11 11.32
CA THR A 31 -6.64 -16.75 12.21
C THR A 31 -6.43 -15.37 12.79
N LEU A 32 -7.13 -14.36 12.24
CA LEU A 32 -6.91 -12.95 12.59
C LEU A 32 -7.32 -12.60 14.04
N ASN A 33 -8.23 -13.35 14.66
CA ASN A 33 -8.66 -13.08 16.03
C ASN A 33 -7.54 -13.29 17.07
N CYS A 34 -6.53 -14.08 16.75
CA CYS A 34 -5.37 -14.36 17.61
C CYS A 34 -4.02 -14.05 16.91
N TRP A 35 -4.01 -13.13 15.94
CA TRP A 35 -2.81 -12.85 15.14
C TRP A 35 -1.61 -12.40 15.99
N GLN A 36 -1.84 -11.71 17.10
CA GLN A 36 -0.78 -11.27 18.02
C GLN A 36 -0.12 -12.46 18.70
N GLU A 37 -0.92 -13.39 19.24
CA GLU A 37 -0.42 -14.63 19.85
C GLU A 37 0.35 -15.47 18.83
N LEU A 38 -0.17 -15.58 17.60
CA LEU A 38 0.53 -16.28 16.52
C LEU A 38 1.87 -15.64 16.17
N MET A 39 1.93 -14.31 16.15
CA MET A 39 3.20 -13.59 15.92
C MET A 39 4.18 -13.77 17.07
N ASP A 40 3.73 -13.89 18.32
CA ASP A 40 4.61 -14.01 19.49
C ASP A 40 5.08 -15.45 19.68
N GLU A 41 4.22 -16.44 19.47
CA GLU A 41 4.49 -17.85 19.82
C GLU A 41 4.91 -18.72 18.62
N ASN A 42 4.35 -18.45 17.43
CA ASN A 42 4.50 -19.32 16.26
C ASN A 42 5.18 -18.65 15.07
N SER A 43 5.81 -17.49 15.26
CA SER A 43 6.44 -16.80 14.16
C SER A 43 7.79 -17.42 13.74
N ILE A 44 8.07 -17.32 12.45
CA ILE A 44 9.37 -17.64 11.86
C ILE A 44 10.25 -16.41 11.98
N GLN A 45 11.41 -16.56 12.62
CA GLN A 45 12.40 -15.50 12.67
C GLN A 45 13.02 -15.30 11.30
N GLY A 46 12.93 -14.08 10.77
CA GLY A 46 13.47 -13.77 9.45
C GLY A 46 13.03 -12.39 8.97
N GLY A 47 13.88 -11.80 8.15
CA GLY A 47 13.60 -10.50 7.55
C GLY A 47 12.79 -10.58 6.27
N LEU A 48 12.66 -9.42 5.61
CA LEU A 48 11.88 -9.23 4.39
C LEU A 48 12.20 -10.27 3.29
N SER A 49 13.47 -10.54 3.01
CA SER A 49 13.87 -11.50 1.96
C SER A 49 13.38 -12.91 2.23
N SER A 50 13.42 -13.35 3.50
CA SER A 50 12.89 -14.67 3.90
C SER A 50 11.39 -14.73 3.72
N PHE A 51 10.67 -13.68 4.11
CA PHE A 51 9.24 -13.58 3.91
C PHE A 51 8.87 -13.63 2.43
N ILE A 52 9.50 -12.80 1.59
CA ILE A 52 9.25 -12.77 0.14
C ILE A 52 9.53 -14.13 -0.52
N SER A 53 10.64 -14.77 -0.15
CA SER A 53 10.95 -16.11 -0.65
C SER A 53 9.89 -17.14 -0.24
N SER A 54 9.41 -17.05 1.00
CA SER A 54 8.40 -17.97 1.52
C SER A 54 7.04 -17.79 0.84
N ILE A 55 6.56 -16.56 0.65
CA ILE A 55 5.28 -16.32 -0.06
C ILE A 55 5.34 -16.75 -1.53
N LYS A 56 6.49 -16.56 -2.21
CA LYS A 56 6.70 -17.06 -3.57
C LYS A 56 6.65 -18.59 -3.64
N ASN A 57 7.23 -19.27 -2.65
CA ASN A 57 7.24 -20.73 -2.59
C ASN A 57 5.84 -21.33 -2.32
N LEU A 58 4.95 -20.60 -1.66
CA LEU A 58 3.55 -21.02 -1.52
C LEU A 58 2.82 -21.10 -2.85
N ASN A 59 3.24 -20.30 -3.83
CA ASN A 59 2.68 -20.28 -5.20
C ASN A 59 1.14 -20.25 -5.22
N LEU A 60 0.55 -19.40 -4.38
CA LEU A 60 -0.90 -19.28 -4.26
C LEU A 60 -1.47 -18.50 -5.45
N GLU A 61 -2.58 -18.97 -5.97
CA GLU A 61 -3.33 -18.27 -7.00
C GLU A 61 -3.97 -16.99 -6.44
N ASN A 62 -4.03 -15.94 -7.27
CA ASN A 62 -4.64 -14.64 -6.92
C ASN A 62 -4.05 -13.98 -5.66
N ALA A 63 -2.77 -14.25 -5.37
CA ALA A 63 -2.10 -13.71 -4.22
C ALA A 63 -1.89 -12.20 -4.33
N LEU A 64 -2.05 -11.51 -3.19
CA LEU A 64 -1.79 -10.08 -3.04
C LEU A 64 -0.78 -9.84 -1.92
N PHE A 65 0.21 -9.01 -2.19
CA PHE A 65 1.12 -8.46 -1.20
C PHE A 65 0.64 -7.08 -0.79
N VAL A 66 0.29 -6.92 0.48
CA VAL A 66 -0.21 -5.65 1.03
C VAL A 66 0.89 -4.98 1.83
N ASP A 67 1.29 -3.76 1.42
CA ASP A 67 2.31 -2.98 2.13
C ASP A 67 1.68 -1.75 2.81
N ASN A 68 1.61 -1.82 4.14
CA ASN A 68 1.17 -0.74 5.02
C ASN A 68 2.34 -0.08 5.77
N THR A 69 3.57 -0.24 5.28
CA THR A 69 4.77 0.33 5.91
C THR A 69 5.14 1.68 5.28
N ALA A 70 6.15 2.33 5.88
CA ALA A 70 6.87 3.46 5.28
C ALA A 70 8.32 3.06 4.94
N SER A 71 8.58 1.77 4.72
CA SER A 71 9.92 1.22 4.52
C SER A 71 10.33 1.27 3.05
N GLU A 72 11.49 1.86 2.77
CA GLU A 72 12.11 1.85 1.44
C GLU A 72 12.48 0.43 1.01
N ALA A 73 12.96 -0.40 1.94
CA ALA A 73 13.31 -1.79 1.66
C ALA A 73 12.09 -2.60 1.21
N VAL A 74 10.90 -2.38 1.83
CA VAL A 74 9.66 -3.04 1.43
C VAL A 74 9.19 -2.54 0.06
N ALA A 75 9.23 -1.24 -0.19
CA ALA A 75 8.94 -0.70 -1.52
C ALA A 75 9.91 -1.25 -2.59
N GLY A 76 11.16 -1.57 -2.18
CA GLY A 76 12.20 -2.12 -3.05
C GLY A 76 11.90 -3.50 -3.64
N VAL A 77 11.07 -4.32 -2.98
CA VAL A 77 10.78 -5.69 -3.45
C VAL A 77 9.57 -5.78 -4.38
N TYR A 78 8.86 -4.69 -4.68
CA TYR A 78 7.64 -4.74 -5.50
C TYR A 78 7.87 -5.32 -6.89
N GLU A 79 9.01 -5.03 -7.51
CA GLU A 79 9.36 -5.59 -8.81
C GLU A 79 9.44 -7.12 -8.74
N GLU A 80 10.14 -7.67 -7.74
CA GLU A 80 10.29 -9.10 -7.52
C GLU A 80 8.93 -9.78 -7.26
N VAL A 81 8.08 -9.15 -6.45
CA VAL A 81 6.74 -9.64 -6.11
C VAL A 81 5.85 -9.68 -7.34
N LEU A 82 5.79 -8.59 -8.11
CA LEU A 82 5.01 -8.51 -9.35
C LEU A 82 5.51 -9.52 -10.40
N GLN A 83 6.83 -9.75 -10.51
CA GLN A 83 7.41 -10.76 -11.41
C GLN A 83 6.98 -12.18 -11.05
N ALA A 84 6.68 -12.44 -9.78
CA ALA A 84 6.11 -13.70 -9.32
C ALA A 84 4.58 -13.81 -9.53
N SER A 85 3.96 -12.87 -10.27
CA SER A 85 2.51 -12.77 -10.49
C SER A 85 1.70 -12.54 -9.22
N ILE A 86 2.32 -12.02 -8.17
CA ILE A 86 1.67 -11.59 -6.93
C ILE A 86 1.33 -10.09 -7.08
N GLY A 87 0.06 -9.72 -6.90
CA GLY A 87 -0.36 -8.34 -6.97
C GLY A 87 0.17 -7.53 -5.79
N VAL A 88 0.36 -6.23 -5.98
CA VAL A 88 0.80 -5.31 -4.92
C VAL A 88 -0.29 -4.28 -4.64
N VAL A 89 -0.67 -4.15 -3.36
CA VAL A 89 -1.55 -3.09 -2.85
C VAL A 89 -0.78 -2.33 -1.77
N ALA A 90 -0.55 -1.04 -1.99
CA ALA A 90 0.36 -0.28 -1.13
C ALA A 90 -0.26 1.02 -0.62
N SER A 91 -0.17 1.24 0.70
CA SER A 91 -0.27 2.57 1.30
C SER A 91 1.09 3.28 1.38
N ASN A 92 2.17 2.53 1.20
CA ASN A 92 3.54 3.04 1.11
C ASN A 92 3.71 3.89 -0.15
N LYS A 93 4.06 5.16 0.03
CA LYS A 93 4.15 6.15 -1.05
C LYS A 93 5.47 6.09 -1.84
N ILE A 94 6.50 5.42 -1.31
CA ILE A 94 7.88 5.50 -1.82
C ILE A 94 7.95 5.05 -3.28
N ALA A 95 7.41 3.87 -3.60
CA ALA A 95 7.50 3.36 -4.98
C ALA A 95 6.66 4.15 -5.99
N ALA A 96 5.52 4.71 -5.57
CA ALA A 96 4.66 5.52 -6.44
C ALA A 96 5.20 6.94 -6.64
N ALA A 97 5.98 7.45 -5.68
CA ALA A 97 6.59 8.79 -5.72
C ALA A 97 8.04 8.80 -6.22
N ASP A 98 8.57 7.65 -6.63
CA ASP A 98 9.92 7.52 -7.19
C ASP A 98 10.02 8.08 -8.63
N THR A 99 11.10 7.79 -9.32
CA THR A 99 11.29 8.20 -10.71
C THR A 99 10.18 7.65 -11.61
N GLN A 100 9.84 8.43 -12.64
CA GLN A 100 8.86 8.02 -13.65
C GLN A 100 9.20 6.66 -14.28
N ALA A 101 10.49 6.40 -14.50
CA ALA A 101 10.96 5.15 -15.09
C ALA A 101 10.63 3.94 -14.19
N ARG A 102 10.80 4.06 -12.87
CA ARG A 102 10.46 3.01 -11.91
C ARG A 102 8.96 2.79 -11.82
N TYR A 103 8.19 3.86 -11.72
CA TYR A 103 6.72 3.80 -11.71
C TYR A 103 6.17 3.09 -12.95
N GLU A 104 6.61 3.50 -14.15
CA GLU A 104 6.21 2.86 -15.39
C GLU A 104 6.70 1.41 -15.49
N GLY A 105 7.88 1.13 -14.96
CA GLY A 105 8.43 -0.22 -14.84
C GLY A 105 7.52 -1.17 -14.07
N LEU A 106 7.09 -0.76 -12.88
CA LEU A 106 6.17 -1.54 -12.04
C LEU A 106 4.82 -1.77 -12.73
N LYS A 107 4.23 -0.73 -13.33
CA LYS A 107 2.96 -0.85 -14.08
C LYS A 107 3.11 -1.79 -15.30
N ARG A 108 4.24 -1.74 -16.00
CA ARG A 108 4.52 -2.63 -17.14
C ARG A 108 4.67 -4.08 -16.71
N ILE A 109 5.37 -4.37 -15.61
CA ILE A 109 5.52 -5.72 -15.07
C ILE A 109 4.16 -6.26 -14.62
N ALA A 110 3.39 -5.48 -13.88
CA ALA A 110 2.06 -5.88 -13.44
C ALA A 110 1.18 -6.29 -14.63
N ARG A 111 1.15 -5.49 -15.71
CA ARG A 111 0.42 -5.83 -16.95
C ARG A 111 0.96 -7.11 -17.62
N ALA A 112 2.27 -7.24 -17.76
CA ALA A 112 2.90 -8.39 -18.41
C ALA A 112 2.66 -9.70 -17.63
N LYS A 113 2.50 -9.62 -16.33
CA LYS A 113 2.24 -10.75 -15.43
C LYS A 113 0.75 -10.97 -15.13
N ASN A 114 -0.13 -10.21 -15.77
CA ASN A 114 -1.58 -10.23 -15.54
C ASN A 114 -1.94 -10.06 -14.06
N THR A 115 -1.23 -9.18 -13.38
CA THR A 115 -1.48 -8.83 -11.99
C THR A 115 -1.64 -7.31 -11.83
N GLN A 116 -1.76 -6.80 -10.61
CA GLN A 116 -2.06 -5.39 -10.37
C GLN A 116 -1.05 -4.76 -9.41
N TYR A 117 -0.77 -3.49 -9.66
CA TYR A 117 -0.11 -2.59 -8.71
C TYR A 117 -1.10 -1.47 -8.36
N ARG A 118 -1.61 -1.49 -7.12
CA ARG A 118 -2.62 -0.57 -6.60
C ARG A 118 -2.07 0.25 -5.44
N PHE A 119 -2.32 1.55 -5.46
CA PHE A 119 -1.79 2.50 -4.46
C PHE A 119 -2.77 3.67 -4.21
N GLU A 120 -4.08 3.39 -4.22
CA GLU A 120 -5.16 4.37 -4.10
C GLU A 120 -4.98 5.29 -2.89
N THR A 121 -4.66 4.73 -1.72
CA THR A 121 -4.54 5.50 -0.48
C THR A 121 -3.30 6.40 -0.40
N ASN A 122 -2.44 6.38 -1.41
CA ASN A 122 -1.29 7.29 -1.49
C ASN A 122 -1.70 8.74 -1.75
N VAL A 123 -2.88 8.96 -2.34
CA VAL A 123 -3.41 10.28 -2.70
C VAL A 123 -4.84 10.40 -2.18
N GLY A 124 -5.09 11.43 -1.37
CA GLY A 124 -6.46 11.70 -0.87
C GLY A 124 -6.94 10.74 0.23
N ALA A 125 -6.04 9.97 0.86
CA ALA A 125 -6.36 9.01 1.91
C ALA A 125 -7.43 7.98 1.48
N GLY A 126 -8.63 8.00 2.03
CA GLY A 126 -9.72 7.09 1.68
C GLY A 126 -10.59 7.54 0.50
N LEU A 127 -10.24 8.63 -0.19
CA LEU A 127 -10.98 9.10 -1.35
C LEU A 127 -10.56 8.33 -2.62
N PRO A 128 -11.50 7.90 -3.50
CA PRO A 128 -11.19 7.19 -4.73
C PRO A 128 -10.70 8.15 -5.83
N VAL A 129 -9.49 8.69 -5.69
CA VAL A 129 -8.94 9.71 -6.59
C VAL A 129 -8.28 9.07 -7.80
N ILE A 130 -7.37 8.12 -7.56
CA ILE A 130 -6.57 7.49 -8.62
C ILE A 130 -7.46 6.60 -9.49
N ASP A 131 -8.28 5.75 -8.90
CA ASP A 131 -9.21 4.89 -9.63
C ASP A 131 -10.21 5.70 -10.45
N THR A 132 -10.72 6.81 -9.91
CA THR A 132 -11.62 7.71 -10.66
C THR A 132 -10.94 8.27 -11.91
N ILE A 133 -9.69 8.76 -11.77
CA ILE A 133 -8.91 9.27 -12.90
C ILE A 133 -8.62 8.16 -13.92
N GLU A 134 -8.21 6.98 -13.45
CA GLU A 134 -7.94 5.84 -14.31
C GLU A 134 -9.19 5.42 -15.10
N HIS A 135 -10.35 5.35 -14.47
CA HIS A 135 -11.62 5.00 -15.13
C HIS A 135 -12.02 6.03 -16.19
N LEU A 136 -11.89 7.31 -15.91
CA LEU A 136 -12.17 8.37 -16.90
C LEU A 136 -11.26 8.23 -18.13
N VAL A 137 -9.96 8.08 -17.92
CA VAL A 137 -8.98 7.90 -19.01
C VAL A 137 -9.24 6.62 -19.79
N GLN A 138 -9.55 5.50 -19.13
CA GLN A 138 -9.86 4.23 -19.78
C GLN A 138 -11.17 4.29 -20.59
N SER A 139 -12.10 5.13 -20.17
CA SER A 139 -13.35 5.38 -20.92
C SER A 139 -13.15 6.32 -22.12
N GLY A 140 -11.93 6.77 -22.37
CA GLY A 140 -11.59 7.64 -23.49
C GLY A 140 -11.69 9.14 -23.19
N ASP A 141 -11.95 9.51 -21.94
CA ASP A 141 -11.97 10.91 -21.52
C ASP A 141 -10.56 11.50 -21.43
N ARG A 142 -10.46 12.83 -21.46
CA ARG A 142 -9.20 13.57 -21.38
C ARG A 142 -9.24 14.53 -20.18
N ILE A 143 -8.36 14.28 -19.23
CA ILE A 143 -8.20 15.18 -18.09
C ILE A 143 -7.48 16.45 -18.54
N HIS A 144 -8.16 17.58 -18.52
CA HIS A 144 -7.60 18.87 -18.91
C HIS A 144 -6.96 19.62 -17.74
N ARG A 145 -7.51 19.42 -16.53
CA ARG A 145 -7.03 20.11 -15.33
C ARG A 145 -7.43 19.34 -14.08
N ILE A 146 -6.55 19.34 -13.08
CA ILE A 146 -6.82 18.84 -11.75
C ILE A 146 -6.51 19.96 -10.76
N ASP A 147 -7.48 20.35 -9.94
CA ASP A 147 -7.30 21.26 -8.82
C ASP A 147 -7.63 20.48 -7.54
N ALA A 148 -6.66 20.33 -6.65
CA ALA A 148 -6.84 19.50 -5.47
C ALA A 148 -5.95 19.93 -4.31
N VAL A 149 -6.43 19.68 -3.09
CA VAL A 149 -5.65 19.73 -1.85
C VAL A 149 -5.46 18.28 -1.40
N LEU A 150 -4.27 17.72 -1.65
CA LEU A 150 -4.01 16.29 -1.52
C LEU A 150 -3.22 15.91 -0.25
N SER A 151 -2.70 16.89 0.46
CA SER A 151 -1.91 16.67 1.69
C SER A 151 -2.54 17.39 2.87
N GLY A 152 -3.00 16.62 3.86
CA GLY A 152 -3.52 17.17 5.11
C GLY A 152 -2.47 18.02 5.85
N THR A 153 -1.23 17.56 5.91
CA THR A 153 -0.10 18.29 6.52
C THR A 153 0.15 19.64 5.84
N LEU A 154 0.28 19.64 4.50
CA LEU A 154 0.51 20.88 3.77
C LEU A 154 -0.70 21.82 3.86
N ASN A 155 -1.90 21.28 3.82
CA ASN A 155 -3.11 22.08 4.01
C ASN A 155 -3.13 22.76 5.39
N TYR A 156 -2.83 22.03 6.45
CA TYR A 156 -2.71 22.59 7.79
C TYR A 156 -1.65 23.69 7.84
N LEU A 157 -0.44 23.41 7.35
CA LEU A 157 0.67 24.36 7.35
C LEU A 157 0.32 25.65 6.63
N PHE A 158 -0.18 25.56 5.40
CA PHE A 158 -0.48 26.73 4.58
C PHE A 158 -1.77 27.47 4.99
N SER A 159 -2.67 26.82 5.72
CA SER A 159 -3.85 27.49 6.27
C SER A 159 -3.58 28.21 7.60
N THR A 160 -2.55 27.77 8.36
CA THR A 160 -2.18 28.38 9.66
C THR A 160 -1.03 29.35 9.54
N PHE A 161 -0.14 29.17 8.58
CA PHE A 161 0.97 30.07 8.31
C PHE A 161 0.48 31.44 7.78
N GLY A 162 0.85 32.52 8.47
CA GLY A 162 0.44 33.87 8.10
C GLY A 162 1.12 34.95 8.95
N SER A 163 0.54 36.13 8.96
CA SER A 163 1.07 37.27 9.73
C SER A 163 1.02 37.09 11.24
N GLU A 164 0.11 36.26 11.72
CA GLU A 164 -0.12 36.01 13.16
C GLU A 164 0.60 34.74 13.67
N CYS A 165 0.91 33.79 12.78
CA CYS A 165 1.58 32.54 13.12
C CYS A 165 2.75 32.30 12.17
N GLY A 166 3.96 32.27 12.71
CA GLY A 166 5.19 32.01 11.93
C GLY A 166 5.27 30.55 11.44
N PHE A 167 6.10 30.32 10.43
CA PHE A 167 6.24 28.97 9.85
C PHE A 167 6.65 27.90 10.87
N VAL A 168 7.60 28.25 11.77
CA VAL A 168 8.07 27.32 12.80
C VAL A 168 6.95 26.96 13.80
N GLU A 169 6.10 27.91 14.13
CA GLU A 169 4.96 27.70 15.02
C GLU A 169 3.90 26.85 14.34
N SER A 170 3.65 27.09 13.04
CA SER A 170 2.74 26.27 12.23
C SER A 170 3.22 24.80 12.14
N VAL A 171 4.54 24.58 11.97
CA VAL A 171 5.13 23.23 11.97
C VAL A 171 4.95 22.55 13.33
N LYS A 172 5.24 23.25 14.44
CA LYS A 172 5.03 22.70 15.78
C LYS A 172 3.56 22.34 16.02
N GLY A 173 2.65 23.23 15.63
CA GLY A 173 1.22 22.96 15.73
C GLY A 173 0.77 21.75 14.91
N ALA A 174 1.37 21.54 13.73
CA ALA A 174 1.12 20.35 12.92
C ALA A 174 1.60 19.07 13.61
N MET A 175 2.80 19.11 14.24
CA MET A 175 3.32 17.98 15.01
C MET A 175 2.44 17.67 16.22
N ASP A 176 2.04 18.68 16.99
CA ASP A 176 1.18 18.52 18.16
C ASP A 176 -0.21 17.97 17.79
N ALA A 177 -0.69 18.30 16.60
CA ALA A 177 -1.96 17.81 16.05
C ALA A 177 -1.84 16.43 15.35
N GLY A 178 -0.64 15.84 15.26
CA GLY A 178 -0.39 14.53 14.68
C GLY A 178 -0.42 14.49 13.14
N PHE A 179 -0.16 15.62 12.47
CA PHE A 179 -0.08 15.68 11.00
C PHE A 179 1.31 15.34 10.44
N THR A 180 2.33 15.28 11.31
CA THR A 180 3.73 14.93 10.92
C THR A 180 4.35 13.99 11.94
#